data_efada1ebd0c505c1baf07c30d74e4fbb
#
_entry.id   efada1ebd0c505c1baf07c30d74e4fbb
#
_cell.length_a   1.000
_cell.length_b   1.000
_cell.length_c   1.000
_cell.angle_alpha   90.00
_cell.angle_beta   90.00
_cell.angle_gamma   90.00
#
_symmetry.space_group_name_H-M   'P 1'
#
loop_
_entity.id
_entity.type
_entity.pdbx_description
1 polymer ?
#
loop_
_entity_poly.entity_id
_entity_poly.type
_entity_poly.pdbx_seq_one_letter_code
_entity_poly.pdbx_strand_id
1 'polypeptide(L)'
;SRGLGDVYKRQRAGAANIVPNSTGAAKAIGLVIPELNGKLDGSAQRVPVTTGSVTELVAVCEKNVTVDEVNAAMKAASNESYGYTEDPIVSSDIVGMSYGSLFDATQTKVLDVDGKQLVKVVSWYDNEMSYTSQLVRTLEYFAKIAK
;
A
#
# COMPACT_ATOMS: atom_id res chain seq x y z
N SER A 1 -9.28 2.87 20.23
CA SER A 1 -10.74 2.87 20.43
C SER A 1 -11.44 2.95 19.10
N ARG A 2 -12.24 1.95 18.78
CA ARG A 2 -13.11 1.98 17.60
C ARG A 2 -14.23 2.96 17.90
N GLY A 3 -14.21 4.13 17.25
CA GLY A 3 -15.22 5.15 17.46
C GLY A 3 -16.64 4.66 17.12
N LEU A 4 -17.64 5.22 17.77
CA LEU A 4 -19.08 4.89 17.54
C LEU A 4 -19.49 4.97 16.07
N GLY A 5 -18.87 5.87 15.28
CA GLY A 5 -19.12 5.97 13.84
C GLY A 5 -18.78 4.70 13.04
N ASP A 6 -17.83 3.91 13.50
CA ASP A 6 -17.45 2.63 12.87
C ASP A 6 -18.52 1.56 13.12
N VAL A 7 -19.16 1.59 14.28
CA VAL A 7 -20.25 0.66 14.64
C VAL A 7 -21.48 0.88 13.75
N TYR A 8 -21.92 2.11 13.57
CA TYR A 8 -23.10 2.42 12.74
C TYR A 8 -22.90 2.06 11.27
N LYS A 9 -21.70 2.25 10.72
CA LYS A 9 -21.39 1.87 9.34
C LYS A 9 -21.44 0.35 9.15
N ARG A 10 -20.98 -0.42 10.14
CA ARG A 10 -20.93 -1.89 10.11
C ARG A 10 -22.26 -2.57 10.39
N GLN A 11 -23.27 -1.87 10.88
CA GLN A 11 -24.64 -2.38 11.05
C GLN A 11 -25.36 -2.60 9.72
N ARG A 12 -24.87 -2.01 8.64
CA ARG A 12 -25.37 -2.25 7.30
C ARG A 12 -24.73 -3.51 6.71
N ALA A 13 -25.37 -4.11 5.70
CA ALA A 13 -24.88 -5.33 5.04
C ALA A 13 -23.45 -5.13 4.49
N GLY A 14 -22.45 -5.57 5.23
CA GLY A 14 -21.04 -5.40 4.90
C GLY A 14 -20.65 -6.06 3.57
N ALA A 15 -21.32 -7.16 3.21
CA ALA A 15 -21.12 -7.86 1.95
C ALA A 15 -21.70 -7.12 0.72
N ALA A 16 -22.37 -5.98 0.91
CA ALA A 16 -23.03 -5.23 -0.16
C ALA A 16 -22.68 -3.72 -0.14
N ASN A 17 -21.70 -3.31 0.65
CA ASN A 17 -21.38 -1.90 0.81
C ASN A 17 -19.88 -1.61 0.75
N ILE A 18 -19.53 -0.45 0.17
CA ILE A 18 -18.24 0.20 0.37
C ILE A 18 -18.36 1.07 1.62
N VAL A 19 -17.46 0.89 2.58
CA VAL A 19 -17.50 1.59 3.87
C VAL A 19 -16.30 2.51 4.03
N PRO A 20 -16.46 3.83 3.91
CA PRO A 20 -15.38 4.78 4.15
C PRO A 20 -14.94 4.78 5.61
N ASN A 21 -13.63 4.77 5.85
CA ASN A 21 -13.01 4.84 7.18
C ASN A 21 -11.80 5.79 7.17
N SER A 22 -11.49 6.33 8.33
CA SER A 22 -10.17 6.95 8.55
C SER A 22 -9.09 5.85 8.66
N THR A 23 -7.86 6.24 8.37
CA THR A 23 -6.68 5.39 8.57
C THR A 23 -5.59 6.15 9.33
N GLY A 24 -4.88 5.46 10.19
CA GLY A 24 -3.67 5.96 10.84
C GLY A 24 -2.39 5.72 10.03
N ALA A 25 -2.48 5.04 8.89
CA ALA A 25 -1.31 4.61 8.11
C ALA A 25 -0.44 5.79 7.65
N ALA A 26 -1.06 6.85 7.14
CA ALA A 26 -0.32 8.04 6.70
C ALA A 26 0.50 8.70 7.84
N LYS A 27 -0.06 8.74 9.06
CA LYS A 27 0.66 9.24 10.25
C LYS A 27 1.76 8.30 10.69
N ALA A 28 1.54 6.99 10.60
CA ALA A 28 2.53 5.98 10.96
C ALA A 28 3.75 6.00 10.04
N ILE A 29 3.59 6.31 8.76
CA ILE A 29 4.70 6.47 7.82
C ILE A 29 5.67 7.57 8.30
N GLY A 30 5.17 8.70 8.80
CA GLY A 30 5.99 9.79 9.33
C GLY A 30 6.83 9.41 10.55
N LEU A 31 6.49 8.33 11.27
CA LEU A 31 7.30 7.80 12.37
C LEU A 31 8.49 6.97 11.88
N VAL A 32 8.33 6.32 10.72
CA VAL A 32 9.36 5.45 10.11
C VAL A 32 10.24 6.24 9.14
N ILE A 33 9.66 7.19 8.43
CA ILE A 33 10.32 8.07 7.46
C ILE A 33 10.07 9.52 7.90
N PRO A 34 10.90 10.09 8.78
CA PRO A 34 10.67 11.41 9.38
C PRO A 34 10.51 12.54 8.37
N GLU A 35 11.14 12.44 7.20
CA GLU A 35 11.06 13.43 6.11
C GLU A 35 9.65 13.54 5.52
N LEU A 36 8.82 12.51 5.70
CA LEU A 36 7.42 12.47 5.25
C LEU A 36 6.42 12.89 6.34
N ASN A 37 6.90 13.23 7.54
CA ASN A 37 6.02 13.65 8.62
C ASN A 37 5.21 14.90 8.24
N GLY A 38 3.88 14.78 8.34
CA GLY A 38 2.95 15.85 7.97
C GLY A 38 2.76 16.08 6.46
N LYS A 39 3.43 15.30 5.60
CA LYS A 39 3.31 15.41 4.14
C LYS A 39 2.31 14.42 3.53
N LEU A 40 1.85 13.44 4.29
CA LEU A 40 0.92 12.40 3.85
C LEU A 40 -0.38 12.48 4.61
N ASP A 41 -1.47 12.29 3.89
CA ASP A 41 -2.80 12.06 4.43
C ASP A 41 -3.50 10.94 3.64
N GLY A 42 -4.55 10.37 4.19
CA GLY A 42 -5.25 9.30 3.52
C GLY A 42 -6.51 8.83 4.23
N SER A 43 -7.29 8.07 3.49
CA SER A 43 -8.49 7.40 3.98
C SER A 43 -8.49 5.95 3.53
N ALA A 44 -9.33 5.13 4.14
CA ALA A 44 -9.51 3.74 3.78
C ALA A 44 -10.94 3.48 3.30
N GLN A 45 -11.07 2.56 2.35
CA GLN A 45 -12.36 2.04 1.89
C GLN A 45 -12.42 0.55 2.22
N ARG A 46 -13.42 0.14 3.00
CA ARG A 46 -13.69 -1.27 3.22
C ARG A 46 -14.62 -1.77 2.13
N VAL A 47 -14.22 -2.85 1.50
CA VAL A 47 -14.97 -3.50 0.40
C VAL A 47 -15.27 -4.96 0.75
N PRO A 48 -16.30 -5.59 0.14
CA PRO A 48 -16.71 -6.95 0.48
C PRO A 48 -15.82 -8.01 -0.20
N VAL A 49 -14.53 -8.01 0.15
CA VAL A 49 -13.57 -9.05 -0.23
C VAL A 49 -13.12 -9.80 1.01
N THR A 50 -12.74 -11.06 0.85
CA THR A 50 -12.37 -11.95 1.96
C THR A 50 -11.07 -11.48 2.61
N THR A 51 -10.06 -11.23 1.79
CA THR A 51 -8.76 -10.67 2.15
C THR A 51 -8.17 -9.99 0.92
N GLY A 52 -7.04 -9.33 1.08
CA GLY A 52 -6.42 -8.58 0.02
C GLY A 52 -6.78 -7.11 0.08
N SER A 53 -5.78 -6.29 -0.06
CA SER A 53 -5.89 -4.84 0.02
C SER A 53 -5.04 -4.19 -1.08
N VAL A 54 -5.47 -3.02 -1.49
CA VAL A 54 -4.74 -2.17 -2.43
C VAL A 54 -4.50 -0.81 -1.81
N THR A 55 -3.30 -0.30 -2.00
CA THR A 55 -2.94 1.08 -1.66
C THR A 55 -2.66 1.84 -2.93
N GLU A 56 -3.35 2.94 -3.11
CA GLU A 56 -3.09 3.90 -4.17
C GLU A 56 -2.42 5.13 -3.55
N LEU A 57 -1.25 5.49 -4.07
CA LEU A 57 -0.52 6.69 -3.67
C LEU A 57 -0.46 7.66 -4.84
N VAL A 58 -0.87 8.89 -4.58
CA VAL A 58 -0.68 10.02 -5.49
C VAL A 58 0.29 11.00 -4.84
N ALA A 59 1.36 11.32 -5.54
CA ALA A 59 2.41 12.20 -5.02
C ALA A 59 2.85 13.23 -6.06
N VAL A 60 3.29 14.38 -5.58
CA VAL A 60 4.04 15.37 -6.36
C VAL A 60 5.52 15.14 -6.08
N CYS A 61 6.28 14.78 -7.10
CA CYS A 61 7.71 14.56 -6.98
C CYS A 61 8.50 15.86 -7.20
N GLU A 62 9.70 15.95 -6.63
CA GLU A 62 10.59 17.11 -6.85
C GLU A 62 11.15 17.14 -8.27
N LYS A 63 11.30 15.98 -8.89
CA LYS A 63 11.81 15.82 -10.25
C LYS A 63 10.70 15.30 -11.15
N ASN A 64 10.71 15.76 -12.39
CA ASN A 64 9.86 15.19 -13.42
C ASN A 64 10.35 13.76 -13.75
N VAL A 65 9.41 12.86 -13.90
CA VAL A 65 9.65 11.45 -14.18
C VAL A 65 8.70 10.94 -15.26
N THR A 66 9.07 9.84 -15.88
CA THR A 66 8.20 9.09 -16.80
C THR A 66 7.67 7.82 -16.12
N VAL A 67 6.61 7.23 -16.68
CA VAL A 67 6.08 5.93 -16.22
C VAL A 67 7.17 4.87 -16.23
N ASP A 68 7.97 4.82 -17.31
CA ASP A 68 9.04 3.83 -17.47
C ASP A 68 10.15 4.00 -16.41
N GLU A 69 10.54 5.24 -16.09
CA GLU A 69 11.51 5.52 -15.04
C GLU A 69 11.02 5.10 -13.67
N VAL A 70 9.74 5.38 -13.34
CA VAL A 70 9.13 4.93 -12.08
C VAL A 70 9.10 3.40 -12.02
N ASN A 71 8.60 2.74 -13.05
CA ASN A 71 8.52 1.29 -13.10
C ASN A 71 9.89 0.62 -13.03
N ALA A 72 10.89 1.16 -13.73
CA ALA A 72 12.25 0.65 -13.69
C ALA A 72 12.87 0.79 -12.29
N ALA A 73 12.68 1.93 -11.62
CA ALA A 73 13.17 2.15 -10.27
C ALA A 73 12.52 1.19 -9.27
N MET A 74 11.19 0.98 -9.37
CA MET A 74 10.45 0.07 -8.52
C MET A 74 10.84 -1.40 -8.77
N LYS A 75 11.06 -1.78 -10.03
CA LYS A 75 11.56 -3.12 -10.39
C LYS A 75 12.95 -3.38 -9.82
N ALA A 76 13.84 -2.40 -9.93
CA ALA A 76 15.20 -2.51 -9.39
C ALA A 76 15.23 -2.61 -7.85
N ALA A 77 14.24 -2.04 -7.15
CA ALA A 77 14.12 -2.11 -5.69
C ALA A 77 13.46 -3.40 -5.19
N SER A 78 12.96 -4.27 -6.08
CA SER A 78 12.27 -5.50 -5.68
C SER A 78 13.20 -6.48 -4.95
N ASN A 79 12.63 -7.17 -3.96
CA ASN A 79 13.33 -8.12 -3.10
C ASN A 79 12.32 -9.10 -2.48
N GLU A 80 12.72 -9.91 -1.51
CA GLU A 80 11.84 -10.89 -0.83
C GLU A 80 10.66 -10.26 -0.06
N SER A 81 10.76 -8.98 0.31
CA SER A 81 9.72 -8.24 1.05
C SER A 81 8.90 -7.31 0.16
N TYR A 82 9.47 -6.90 -0.96
CA TYR A 82 8.86 -5.98 -1.90
C TYR A 82 8.86 -6.59 -3.31
N GLY A 83 7.67 -6.95 -3.79
CA GLY A 83 7.47 -7.55 -5.10
C GLY A 83 7.11 -6.52 -6.19
N TYR A 84 7.24 -6.96 -7.43
CA TYR A 84 6.90 -6.19 -8.62
C TYR A 84 6.15 -7.08 -9.60
N THR A 85 5.09 -6.57 -10.22
CA THR A 85 4.34 -7.28 -11.27
C THR A 85 4.00 -6.39 -12.45
N GLU A 86 3.93 -6.99 -13.63
CA GLU A 86 3.41 -6.43 -14.88
C GLU A 86 2.13 -7.16 -15.32
N ASP A 87 1.66 -8.12 -14.53
CA ASP A 87 0.45 -8.87 -14.80
C ASP A 87 -0.81 -8.08 -14.40
N PRO A 88 -1.91 -8.22 -15.14
CA PRO A 88 -3.20 -7.59 -14.82
C PRO A 88 -3.89 -8.36 -13.68
N ILE A 89 -3.49 -8.11 -12.45
CA ILE A 89 -3.98 -8.81 -11.25
C ILE A 89 -5.17 -8.12 -10.60
N VAL A 90 -5.91 -8.89 -9.82
CA VAL A 90 -7.01 -8.45 -8.96
C VAL A 90 -6.82 -8.96 -7.53
N SER A 91 -7.65 -8.52 -6.58
CA SER A 91 -7.50 -8.83 -5.16
C SER A 91 -7.49 -10.33 -4.82
N SER A 92 -8.11 -11.20 -5.62
CA SER A 92 -8.07 -12.64 -5.41
C SER A 92 -6.71 -13.27 -5.73
N ASP A 93 -5.93 -12.66 -6.61
CA ASP A 93 -4.63 -13.19 -7.05
C ASP A 93 -3.55 -13.03 -6.00
N ILE A 94 -3.74 -12.09 -5.07
CA ILE A 94 -2.76 -11.80 -4.00
C ILE A 94 -3.04 -12.55 -2.70
N VAL A 95 -4.09 -13.38 -2.66
CA VAL A 95 -4.42 -14.18 -1.46
C VAL A 95 -3.30 -15.17 -1.16
N GLY A 96 -2.75 -15.12 0.05
CA GLY A 96 -1.62 -15.95 0.47
C GLY A 96 -0.24 -15.42 0.03
N MET A 97 -0.18 -14.23 -0.56
CA MET A 97 1.06 -13.62 -1.01
C MET A 97 1.96 -13.23 0.18
N SER A 98 3.24 -13.58 0.10
CA SER A 98 4.21 -13.33 1.16
C SER A 98 4.96 -12.00 1.08
N TYR A 99 4.84 -11.25 -0.02
CA TYR A 99 5.41 -9.91 -0.09
C TYR A 99 4.71 -8.96 0.89
N GLY A 100 5.45 -8.09 1.54
CA GLY A 100 4.88 -7.01 2.36
C GLY A 100 4.13 -5.99 1.50
N SER A 101 4.57 -5.80 0.26
CA SER A 101 3.92 -4.98 -0.76
C SER A 101 4.27 -5.53 -2.14
N LEU A 102 3.31 -5.58 -3.05
CA LEU A 102 3.49 -5.96 -4.46
C LEU A 102 3.15 -4.74 -5.32
N PHE A 103 4.16 -4.15 -5.94
CA PHE A 103 3.98 -3.02 -6.84
C PHE A 103 3.34 -3.47 -8.16
N ASP A 104 2.30 -2.76 -8.58
CA ASP A 104 1.57 -3.01 -9.81
C ASP A 104 1.97 -1.98 -10.88
N ALA A 105 2.87 -2.37 -11.76
CA ALA A 105 3.40 -1.51 -12.82
C ALA A 105 2.34 -1.13 -13.86
N THR A 106 1.27 -1.93 -13.99
CA THR A 106 0.18 -1.67 -14.95
C THR A 106 -0.65 -0.46 -14.55
N GLN A 107 -0.59 -0.05 -13.28
CA GLN A 107 -1.38 1.03 -12.71
C GLN A 107 -0.60 2.34 -12.54
N THR A 108 0.69 2.37 -12.87
CA THR A 108 1.50 3.59 -12.78
C THR A 108 1.00 4.63 -13.76
N LYS A 109 0.81 5.86 -13.28
CA LYS A 109 0.41 7.01 -14.11
C LYS A 109 1.22 8.24 -13.75
N VAL A 110 1.57 9.01 -14.75
CA VAL A 110 2.17 10.33 -14.62
C VAL A 110 1.27 11.32 -15.36
N LEU A 111 0.85 12.37 -14.67
CA LEU A 111 -0.07 13.37 -15.19
C LEU A 111 0.50 14.77 -14.94
N ASP A 112 0.64 15.56 -15.97
CA ASP A 112 1.02 16.96 -15.86
C ASP A 112 -0.21 17.84 -15.60
N VAL A 113 -0.16 18.61 -14.51
CA VAL A 113 -1.21 19.53 -14.10
C VAL A 113 -0.57 20.87 -13.74
N ASP A 114 -0.84 21.91 -14.50
CA ASP A 114 -0.35 23.28 -14.26
C ASP A 114 1.17 23.36 -14.00
N GLY A 115 1.95 22.60 -14.78
CA GLY A 115 3.40 22.56 -14.67
C GLY A 115 3.96 21.74 -13.50
N LYS A 116 3.11 20.97 -12.82
CA LYS A 116 3.50 20.00 -11.79
C LYS A 116 3.10 18.60 -12.21
N GLN A 117 3.93 17.63 -11.90
CA GLN A 117 3.61 16.22 -12.14
C GLN A 117 2.97 15.57 -10.91
N LEU A 118 1.82 14.94 -11.16
CA LEU A 118 1.21 13.98 -10.24
C LEU A 118 1.63 12.58 -10.67
N VAL A 119 2.28 11.87 -9.78
CA VAL A 119 2.66 10.46 -9.97
C VAL A 119 1.72 9.60 -9.15
N LYS A 120 1.02 8.69 -9.81
CA LYS A 120 0.17 7.69 -9.18
C LYS A 120 0.83 6.33 -9.26
N VAL A 121 0.93 5.65 -8.13
CA VAL A 121 1.40 4.26 -8.03
C VAL A 121 0.41 3.42 -7.23
N VAL A 122 0.39 2.13 -7.50
CA VAL A 122 -0.49 1.16 -6.85
C VAL A 122 0.32 -0.01 -6.32
N SER A 123 0.00 -0.43 -5.11
CA SER A 123 0.59 -1.62 -4.51
C SER A 123 -0.46 -2.46 -3.80
N TRP A 124 -0.30 -3.78 -3.93
CA TRP A 124 -1.17 -4.78 -3.32
C TRP A 124 -0.52 -5.39 -2.09
N TYR A 125 -1.32 -5.83 -1.13
CA TYR A 125 -0.86 -6.63 0.00
C TYR A 125 -1.98 -7.54 0.52
N ASP A 126 -1.62 -8.73 0.96
CA ASP A 126 -2.52 -9.56 1.74
C ASP A 126 -2.45 -9.10 3.19
N ASN A 127 -3.55 -8.57 3.72
CA ASN A 127 -3.59 -8.02 5.09
C ASN A 127 -3.31 -9.05 6.20
N GLU A 128 -3.33 -10.34 5.89
CA GLU A 128 -3.00 -11.44 6.81
C GLU A 128 -1.57 -11.95 6.55
N MET A 129 -1.33 -12.50 5.36
CA MET A 129 -0.07 -13.19 5.03
C MET A 129 1.11 -12.22 4.86
N SER A 130 0.90 -11.04 4.28
CA SER A 130 1.97 -10.06 4.11
C SER A 130 2.57 -9.63 5.45
N TYR A 131 1.72 -9.31 6.43
CA TYR A 131 2.18 -8.94 7.77
C TYR A 131 2.88 -10.11 8.47
N THR A 132 2.29 -11.30 8.42
CA THR A 132 2.86 -12.51 9.05
C THR A 132 4.24 -12.83 8.47
N SER A 133 4.40 -12.74 7.15
CA SER A 133 5.69 -12.97 6.48
C SER A 133 6.73 -11.93 6.89
N GLN A 134 6.34 -10.66 7.00
CA GLN A 134 7.25 -9.61 7.46
C GLN A 134 7.64 -9.77 8.92
N LEU A 135 6.73 -10.24 9.77
CA LEU A 135 7.04 -10.56 11.17
C LEU A 135 8.11 -11.65 11.26
N VAL A 136 7.96 -12.74 10.48
CA VAL A 136 8.96 -13.83 10.46
C VAL A 136 10.33 -13.31 10.00
N ARG A 137 10.40 -12.55 8.90
CA ARG A 137 11.65 -11.94 8.43
C ARG A 137 12.29 -11.03 9.48
N THR A 138 11.48 -10.27 10.20
CA THR A 138 11.96 -9.42 11.29
C THR A 138 12.53 -10.24 12.43
N LEU A 139 11.89 -11.35 12.82
CA LEU A 139 12.41 -12.25 13.85
C LEU A 139 13.73 -12.92 13.42
N GLU A 140 13.83 -13.35 12.16
CA GLU A 140 15.07 -13.89 11.60
C GLU A 140 16.20 -12.85 11.61
N TYR A 141 15.88 -11.59 11.26
CA TYR A 141 16.84 -10.49 11.34
C TYR A 141 17.34 -10.28 12.78
N PHE A 142 16.43 -10.21 13.75
CA PHE A 142 16.81 -10.09 15.17
C PHE A 142 17.66 -11.27 15.64
N ALA A 143 17.32 -12.48 15.26
CA ALA A 143 18.12 -13.67 15.61
C ALA A 143 19.55 -13.61 15.07
N LYS A 144 19.76 -12.97 13.91
CA LYS A 144 21.10 -12.78 13.32
C LYS A 144 21.94 -11.72 14.03
N ILE A 145 21.32 -10.65 14.55
CA ILE A 145 22.03 -9.54 15.21
C ILE A 145 22.15 -9.70 16.72
N ALA A 146 21.38 -10.58 17.32
CA ALA A 146 21.38 -10.85 18.79
C ALA A 146 22.50 -11.81 19.23
N LYS A 147 23.49 -12.08 18.38
CA LYS A 147 24.65 -12.95 18.69
C LYS A 147 25.80 -12.18 19.31
#